data_5fb58c961544a6864fde62b1a092a858
#
_entry.id   5fb58c961544a6864fde62b1a092a858
#
_cell.length_a   1.000
_cell.length_b   1.000
_cell.length_c   1.000
_cell.angle_alpha   90.00
_cell.angle_beta   90.00
_cell.angle_gamma   90.00
#
_symmetry.space_group_name_H-M   'P 1'
#
loop_
_entity.id
_entity.type
_entity.pdbx_description
1 polymer ?
#
loop_
_entity_poly.entity_id
_entity_poly.type
_entity_poly.pdbx_seq_one_letter_code
_entity_poly.pdbx_strand_id
1 'polypeptide(L)'
;MESKLNETFFRQAAQKMLKNKSVFGAVLCVESGDSSISWLGGVGNIKAEDRYFIASVTKLYVTAVLLMLRAENSLTFTDKIFEYFPEELISGIHVLNGVDYTKEITITHLLSNTSGIPDYFYYDKPRGKAVTDLVHGNDQPWPLDKAIQRVKTLKPKFKPGQKGKIHYSDTNYQLLGAIIEKVTGKWIGDVFKEYIFQPFNLKDTYAYQDINDTTPVPMYYKSREIRAPKYMASITAEGGIVSTAKEAMVFLKAFFNGCFFPKEALGELKKNWNMIYFPGQFYFGLGIEKLWTPRIFSPLKPIGEVLGFWGQSGAFAFYNPETDLYFTGTINQASGFGHSAAYKAIIKIIKSV
;
A
#
# COMPACT_ATOMS: atom_id res chain seq x y z
N MET A 1 31.49 -3.61 22.60
CA MET A 1 31.34 -2.76 21.38
C MET A 1 29.92 -2.21 21.41
N GLU A 2 29.76 -0.90 21.55
CA GLU A 2 28.43 -0.28 21.39
C GLU A 2 27.87 -0.62 20.02
N SER A 3 26.60 -1.02 19.98
CA SER A 3 25.91 -1.33 18.74
C SER A 3 26.00 -0.12 17.81
N LYS A 4 26.43 -0.32 16.57
CA LYS A 4 26.42 0.75 15.54
C LYS A 4 25.02 1.34 15.34
N LEU A 5 23.98 0.58 15.68
CA LEU A 5 22.57 0.97 15.63
C LEU A 5 22.15 1.55 16.98
N ASN A 6 22.47 2.80 17.21
CA ASN A 6 22.09 3.56 18.40
C ASN A 6 21.15 4.72 18.05
N GLU A 7 20.62 5.40 19.05
CA GLU A 7 19.71 6.52 18.88
C GLU A 7 20.25 7.60 17.92
N THR A 8 21.51 7.97 18.08
CA THR A 8 22.17 8.99 17.24
C THR A 8 22.19 8.56 15.78
N PHE A 9 22.47 7.28 15.50
CA PHE A 9 22.45 6.74 14.13
C PHE A 9 21.08 6.81 13.48
N PHE A 10 20.03 6.40 14.19
CA PHE A 10 18.65 6.46 13.66
C PHE A 10 18.17 7.90 13.47
N ARG A 11 18.44 8.78 14.42
CA ARG A 11 18.14 10.20 14.33
C ARG A 11 18.82 10.83 13.11
N GLN A 12 20.08 10.53 12.86
CA GLN A 12 20.79 10.98 11.66
C GLN A 12 20.22 10.39 10.37
N ALA A 13 19.74 9.14 10.39
CA ALA A 13 19.10 8.52 9.24
C ALA A 13 17.78 9.24 8.89
N ALA A 14 16.95 9.54 9.89
CA ALA A 14 15.72 10.32 9.73
C ALA A 14 16.00 11.75 9.22
N GLN A 15 16.96 12.46 9.84
CA GLN A 15 17.34 13.81 9.41
C GLN A 15 17.85 13.86 7.96
N LYS A 16 18.51 12.81 7.48
CA LYS A 16 18.95 12.73 6.09
C LYS A 16 17.81 12.66 5.08
N MET A 17 16.62 12.23 5.49
CA MET A 17 15.44 12.25 4.61
C MET A 17 15.06 13.69 4.24
N LEU A 18 15.28 14.67 5.12
CA LEU A 18 15.02 16.09 4.87
C LEU A 18 16.00 16.76 3.91
N LYS A 19 17.10 16.09 3.51
CA LYS A 19 18.03 16.66 2.51
C LYS A 19 17.39 16.91 1.15
N ASN A 20 16.30 16.22 0.84
CA ASN A 20 15.48 16.54 -0.29
C ASN A 20 14.61 17.75 0.05
N LYS A 21 14.81 18.89 -0.65
CA LYS A 21 14.10 20.15 -0.42
C LYS A 21 12.56 20.05 -0.52
N SER A 22 12.04 18.97 -1.11
CA SER A 22 10.60 18.70 -1.17
C SER A 22 10.07 17.90 0.01
N VAL A 23 10.92 17.45 0.95
CA VAL A 23 10.52 16.71 2.15
C VAL A 23 10.56 17.67 3.34
N PHE A 24 9.40 18.03 3.85
CA PHE A 24 9.26 18.98 4.96
C PHE A 24 9.28 18.31 6.31
N GLY A 25 8.91 17.03 6.36
CA GLY A 25 8.93 16.21 7.57
C GLY A 25 8.97 14.73 7.25
N ALA A 26 9.49 13.95 8.18
CA ALA A 26 9.50 12.50 8.10
C ALA A 26 9.36 11.86 9.47
N VAL A 27 8.67 10.73 9.53
CA VAL A 27 8.65 9.82 10.68
C VAL A 27 9.29 8.51 10.27
N LEU A 28 10.15 8.00 11.11
CA LEU A 28 10.76 6.69 10.96
C LEU A 28 10.60 5.90 12.25
N CYS A 29 10.06 4.71 12.15
CA CYS A 29 10.04 3.69 13.19
C CYS A 29 10.85 2.50 12.68
N VAL A 30 11.76 1.99 13.52
CA VAL A 30 12.59 0.81 13.23
C VAL A 30 12.53 -0.12 14.42
N GLU A 31 12.18 -1.38 14.18
CA GLU A 31 12.21 -2.42 15.22
C GLU A 31 12.81 -3.72 14.68
N SER A 32 13.52 -4.46 15.54
CA SER A 32 13.84 -5.86 15.27
C SER A 32 12.69 -6.79 15.69
N GLY A 33 12.67 -8.01 15.18
CA GLY A 33 11.65 -9.00 15.53
C GLY A 33 11.62 -9.30 17.03
N ASP A 34 12.80 -9.42 17.65
CA ASP A 34 12.97 -9.63 19.09
C ASP A 34 12.85 -8.36 19.95
N SER A 35 12.59 -7.20 19.31
CA SER A 35 12.50 -5.89 19.96
C SER A 35 13.78 -5.41 20.67
N SER A 36 14.94 -6.04 20.43
CA SER A 36 16.24 -5.58 20.93
C SER A 36 16.67 -4.25 20.31
N ILE A 37 16.20 -3.99 19.08
CA ILE A 37 16.29 -2.70 18.42
C ILE A 37 14.86 -2.13 18.36
N SER A 38 14.68 -0.94 18.95
CA SER A 38 13.44 -0.19 18.87
C SER A 38 13.75 1.30 18.85
N TRP A 39 13.34 1.99 17.79
CA TRP A 39 13.50 3.42 17.66
C TRP A 39 12.31 4.04 16.90
N LEU A 40 11.80 5.15 17.41
CA LEU A 40 10.76 5.96 16.80
C LEU A 40 11.15 7.43 16.89
N GLY A 41 11.10 8.15 15.78
CA GLY A 41 11.38 9.57 15.78
C GLY A 41 10.78 10.30 14.60
N GLY A 42 10.36 11.54 14.85
CA GLY A 42 9.90 12.50 13.86
C GLY A 42 10.97 13.58 13.63
N VAL A 43 11.03 14.11 12.42
CA VAL A 43 11.93 15.21 12.02
C VAL A 43 11.22 16.18 11.08
N GLY A 44 11.62 17.46 11.11
CA GLY A 44 10.97 18.50 10.32
C GLY A 44 9.64 18.94 10.93
N ASN A 45 8.61 19.08 10.10
CA ASN A 45 7.29 19.57 10.51
C ASN A 45 6.29 18.47 10.93
N ILE A 46 6.76 17.24 11.19
CA ILE A 46 5.92 16.11 11.63
C ILE A 46 6.54 15.48 12.89
N LYS A 47 5.70 15.11 13.85
CA LYS A 47 6.08 14.45 15.09
C LYS A 47 5.96 12.94 14.96
N ALA A 48 6.61 12.22 15.87
CA ALA A 48 6.61 10.75 15.89
C ALA A 48 5.22 10.14 16.08
N GLU A 49 4.37 10.82 16.85
CA GLU A 49 3.01 10.41 17.20
C GLU A 49 1.93 10.89 16.24
N ASP A 50 2.28 11.73 15.26
CA ASP A 50 1.30 12.28 14.33
C ASP A 50 0.64 11.17 13.51
N ARG A 51 -0.67 11.32 13.29
CA ARG A 51 -1.46 10.48 12.41
C ARG A 51 -1.32 10.95 10.97
N TYR A 52 -1.20 10.02 10.06
CA TYR A 52 -1.08 10.31 8.63
C TYR A 52 -1.80 9.25 7.79
N PHE A 53 -2.18 9.61 6.58
CA PHE A 53 -2.72 8.64 5.63
C PHE A 53 -1.63 7.68 5.19
N ILE A 54 -1.86 6.38 5.39
CA ILE A 54 -0.91 5.34 4.95
C ILE A 54 -1.04 5.02 3.47
N ALA A 55 -2.04 5.57 2.78
CA ALA A 55 -2.30 5.36 1.36
C ALA A 55 -2.18 3.88 0.97
N SER A 56 -1.46 3.53 -0.08
CA SER A 56 -1.40 2.14 -0.57
C SER A 56 -0.80 1.11 0.39
N VAL A 57 -0.21 1.50 1.53
CA VAL A 57 0.09 0.53 2.61
C VAL A 57 -1.19 -0.15 3.10
N THR A 58 -2.37 0.49 2.97
CA THR A 58 -3.70 -0.09 3.19
C THR A 58 -3.90 -1.42 2.46
N LYS A 59 -3.25 -1.61 1.32
CA LYS A 59 -3.36 -2.83 0.53
C LYS A 59 -2.85 -4.08 1.26
N LEU A 60 -1.92 -3.93 2.21
CA LEU A 60 -1.52 -5.02 3.10
C LEU A 60 -2.66 -5.42 4.05
N TYR A 61 -3.46 -4.46 4.54
CA TYR A 61 -4.62 -4.74 5.37
C TYR A 61 -5.70 -5.50 4.58
N VAL A 62 -5.97 -5.08 3.34
CA VAL A 62 -6.86 -5.82 2.43
C VAL A 62 -6.36 -7.23 2.19
N THR A 63 -5.05 -7.39 1.95
CA THR A 63 -4.43 -8.71 1.74
C THR A 63 -4.59 -9.59 2.99
N ALA A 64 -4.37 -9.03 4.20
CA ALA A 64 -4.56 -9.76 5.45
C ALA A 64 -6.01 -10.24 5.61
N VAL A 65 -7.01 -9.35 5.41
CA VAL A 65 -8.42 -9.73 5.51
C VAL A 65 -8.79 -10.82 4.50
N LEU A 66 -8.36 -10.69 3.24
CA LEU A 66 -8.64 -11.72 2.23
C LEU A 66 -8.02 -13.08 2.55
N LEU A 67 -6.84 -13.10 3.16
CA LEU A 67 -6.20 -14.32 3.64
C LEU A 67 -6.96 -14.93 4.83
N MET A 68 -7.49 -14.11 5.73
CA MET A 68 -8.35 -14.56 6.85
C MET A 68 -9.65 -15.16 6.32
N LEU A 69 -10.37 -14.46 5.44
CA LEU A 69 -11.61 -14.94 4.83
C LEU A 69 -11.39 -16.23 4.02
N ARG A 70 -10.25 -16.37 3.35
CA ARG A 70 -9.87 -17.63 2.69
C ARG A 70 -9.63 -18.75 3.69
N ALA A 71 -8.95 -18.47 4.80
CA ALA A 71 -8.72 -19.47 5.86
C ALA A 71 -10.04 -19.94 6.51
N GLU A 72 -11.05 -19.07 6.57
CA GLU A 72 -12.41 -19.34 7.02
C GLU A 72 -13.28 -20.06 5.95
N ASN A 73 -12.73 -20.34 4.77
CA ASN A 73 -13.44 -20.88 3.60
C ASN A 73 -14.62 -20.01 3.11
N SER A 74 -14.58 -18.72 3.38
CA SER A 74 -15.61 -17.75 2.95
C SER A 74 -15.44 -17.32 1.49
N LEU A 75 -14.23 -17.48 0.93
CA LEU A 75 -13.89 -17.26 -0.47
C LEU A 75 -12.64 -18.05 -0.86
N THR A 76 -12.39 -18.15 -2.17
CA THR A 76 -11.12 -18.65 -2.71
C THR A 76 -10.48 -17.60 -3.64
N PHE A 77 -9.16 -17.62 -3.79
CA PHE A 77 -8.49 -16.68 -4.69
C PHE A 77 -8.70 -16.98 -6.18
N THR A 78 -9.27 -18.14 -6.48
CA THR A 78 -9.69 -18.56 -7.85
C THR A 78 -11.10 -18.12 -8.20
N ASP A 79 -11.90 -17.64 -7.23
CA ASP A 79 -13.24 -17.17 -7.46
C ASP A 79 -13.24 -16.05 -8.51
N LYS A 80 -14.24 -16.09 -9.38
CA LYS A 80 -14.44 -15.10 -10.42
C LYS A 80 -15.09 -13.86 -9.81
N ILE A 81 -14.50 -12.70 -10.07
CA ILE A 81 -15.05 -11.44 -9.53
C ILE A 81 -16.48 -11.20 -9.98
N PHE A 82 -16.85 -11.70 -11.16
CA PHE A 82 -18.19 -11.58 -11.73
C PHE A 82 -19.29 -12.13 -10.79
N GLU A 83 -18.97 -13.08 -9.93
CA GLU A 83 -19.91 -13.71 -8.98
C GLU A 83 -20.26 -12.79 -7.79
N TYR A 84 -19.47 -11.74 -7.55
CA TYR A 84 -19.64 -10.85 -6.41
C TYR A 84 -20.40 -9.56 -6.73
N PHE A 85 -20.59 -9.25 -8.01
CA PHE A 85 -21.18 -7.97 -8.45
C PHE A 85 -22.41 -8.18 -9.32
N PRO A 86 -23.39 -7.25 -9.30
CA PRO A 86 -24.45 -7.23 -10.30
C PRO A 86 -23.87 -7.15 -11.72
N GLU A 87 -24.45 -7.93 -12.65
CA GLU A 87 -23.94 -8.01 -14.03
C GLU A 87 -23.92 -6.64 -14.71
N GLU A 88 -24.94 -5.83 -14.51
CA GLU A 88 -25.06 -4.48 -15.07
C GLU A 88 -23.96 -3.53 -14.57
N LEU A 89 -23.45 -3.74 -13.35
CA LEU A 89 -22.33 -2.96 -12.81
C LEU A 89 -21.00 -3.39 -13.41
N ILE A 90 -20.73 -4.72 -13.43
CA ILE A 90 -19.37 -5.22 -13.69
C ILE A 90 -19.11 -5.57 -15.15
N SER A 91 -20.13 -5.96 -15.95
CA SER A 91 -19.94 -6.31 -17.36
C SER A 91 -19.26 -5.21 -18.15
N GLY A 92 -18.33 -5.59 -19.01
CA GLY A 92 -17.58 -4.65 -19.84
C GLY A 92 -16.45 -3.91 -19.11
N ILE A 93 -16.11 -4.27 -17.87
CA ILE A 93 -14.95 -3.64 -17.17
C ILE A 93 -13.62 -3.96 -17.85
N HIS A 94 -13.59 -5.05 -18.63
CA HIS A 94 -12.38 -5.51 -19.33
C HIS A 94 -12.68 -5.94 -20.79
N VAL A 95 -12.93 -4.97 -21.66
CA VAL A 95 -13.12 -5.24 -23.11
C VAL A 95 -11.81 -4.96 -23.85
N LEU A 96 -11.14 -6.02 -24.34
CA LEU A 96 -9.89 -5.92 -25.08
C LEU A 96 -10.05 -6.48 -26.50
N ASN A 97 -9.83 -5.63 -27.51
CA ASN A 97 -9.95 -5.98 -28.93
C ASN A 97 -11.32 -6.60 -29.28
N GLY A 98 -12.40 -6.05 -28.72
CA GLY A 98 -13.77 -6.51 -28.95
C GLY A 98 -14.21 -7.72 -28.14
N VAL A 99 -13.35 -8.30 -27.30
CA VAL A 99 -13.68 -9.43 -26.44
C VAL A 99 -13.78 -8.97 -24.99
N ASP A 100 -14.90 -9.28 -24.33
CA ASP A 100 -15.09 -9.03 -22.90
C ASP A 100 -14.50 -10.18 -22.05
N TYR A 101 -13.45 -9.88 -21.31
CA TYR A 101 -12.75 -10.80 -20.40
C TYR A 101 -13.21 -10.64 -18.94
N THR A 102 -14.25 -9.89 -18.66
CA THR A 102 -14.72 -9.63 -17.27
C THR A 102 -14.94 -10.93 -16.49
N LYS A 103 -15.55 -11.95 -17.14
CA LYS A 103 -15.84 -13.26 -16.52
C LYS A 103 -14.59 -14.14 -16.30
N GLU A 104 -13.44 -13.73 -16.81
CA GLU A 104 -12.18 -14.48 -16.61
C GLU A 104 -11.36 -13.96 -15.42
N ILE A 105 -11.69 -12.77 -14.91
CA ILE A 105 -10.94 -12.12 -13.83
C ILE A 105 -11.22 -12.84 -12.51
N THR A 106 -10.16 -13.15 -11.76
CA THR A 106 -10.21 -13.77 -10.44
C THR A 106 -9.72 -12.82 -9.36
N ILE A 107 -9.98 -13.16 -8.07
CA ILE A 107 -9.41 -12.48 -6.91
C ILE A 107 -7.86 -12.46 -7.00
N THR A 108 -7.23 -13.59 -7.41
CA THR A 108 -5.77 -13.63 -7.67
C THR A 108 -5.33 -12.55 -8.64
N HIS A 109 -6.05 -12.35 -9.74
CA HIS A 109 -5.70 -11.35 -10.75
C HIS A 109 -5.76 -9.93 -10.19
N LEU A 110 -6.73 -9.62 -9.33
CA LEU A 110 -6.80 -8.32 -8.65
C LEU A 110 -5.67 -8.15 -7.65
N LEU A 111 -5.48 -9.11 -6.73
CA LEU A 111 -4.45 -9.08 -5.70
C LEU A 111 -3.04 -8.92 -6.27
N SER A 112 -2.75 -9.58 -7.40
CA SER A 112 -1.42 -9.57 -8.02
C SER A 112 -1.25 -8.46 -9.07
N ASN A 113 -2.26 -7.62 -9.30
CA ASN A 113 -2.24 -6.61 -10.37
C ASN A 113 -2.01 -7.19 -11.77
N THR A 114 -2.48 -8.44 -11.99
CA THR A 114 -2.42 -9.13 -13.29
C THR A 114 -3.78 -9.19 -14.00
N SER A 115 -4.77 -8.45 -13.54
CA SER A 115 -6.10 -8.37 -14.15
C SER A 115 -6.10 -7.70 -15.52
N GLY A 116 -5.17 -6.78 -15.77
CA GLY A 116 -5.16 -5.93 -16.96
C GLY A 116 -6.18 -4.79 -16.91
N ILE A 117 -6.96 -4.67 -15.82
CA ILE A 117 -7.91 -3.57 -15.62
C ILE A 117 -7.15 -2.24 -15.56
N PRO A 118 -7.59 -1.21 -16.31
CA PRO A 118 -6.99 0.12 -16.22
C PRO A 118 -7.12 0.72 -14.83
N ASP A 119 -6.15 1.55 -14.47
CA ASP A 119 -6.21 2.37 -13.27
C ASP A 119 -7.09 3.61 -13.51
N TYR A 120 -8.12 3.80 -12.69
CA TYR A 120 -8.98 4.97 -12.80
C TYR A 120 -8.26 6.27 -12.38
N PHE A 121 -7.28 6.17 -11.47
CA PHE A 121 -6.65 7.28 -10.79
C PHE A 121 -5.52 7.93 -11.62
N TYR A 122 -4.61 7.14 -12.19
CA TYR A 122 -3.43 7.63 -12.92
C TYR A 122 -3.62 7.76 -14.44
N TYR A 123 -4.80 7.48 -14.97
CA TYR A 123 -4.98 7.49 -16.41
C TYR A 123 -5.07 8.91 -16.99
N ASP A 124 -4.25 9.18 -18.04
CA ASP A 124 -3.98 10.53 -18.53
C ASP A 124 -4.90 11.06 -19.61
N LYS A 125 -5.60 10.21 -20.36
CA LYS A 125 -6.31 10.65 -21.56
C LYS A 125 -7.73 10.09 -21.63
N PRO A 126 -8.69 10.88 -22.13
CA PRO A 126 -8.60 12.24 -22.65
C PRO A 126 -8.89 13.36 -21.63
N ARG A 127 -9.08 13.08 -20.32
CA ARG A 127 -9.65 14.04 -19.36
C ARG A 127 -8.81 14.29 -18.09
N GLY A 128 -7.48 14.16 -18.18
CA GLY A 128 -6.63 14.41 -17.04
C GLY A 128 -6.63 13.27 -16.00
N LYS A 129 -5.64 13.26 -15.13
CA LYS A 129 -5.50 12.30 -14.02
C LYS A 129 -6.34 12.76 -12.85
N ALA A 130 -7.01 11.85 -12.14
CA ALA A 130 -7.64 12.18 -10.86
C ALA A 130 -6.63 12.76 -9.87
N VAL A 131 -5.36 12.28 -9.90
CA VAL A 131 -4.26 12.84 -9.12
C VAL A 131 -3.98 14.31 -9.46
N THR A 132 -4.09 14.70 -10.72
CA THR A 132 -3.91 16.10 -11.14
C THR A 132 -4.98 17.00 -10.52
N ASP A 133 -6.22 16.54 -10.51
CA ASP A 133 -7.33 17.25 -9.88
C ASP A 133 -7.07 17.47 -8.39
N LEU A 134 -6.64 16.43 -7.66
CA LEU A 134 -6.31 16.55 -6.24
C LEU A 134 -5.17 17.54 -5.99
N VAL A 135 -4.11 17.47 -6.79
CA VAL A 135 -2.97 18.42 -6.70
C VAL A 135 -3.41 19.86 -6.95
N HIS A 136 -4.42 20.08 -7.80
CA HIS A 136 -4.97 21.41 -8.06
C HIS A 136 -6.06 21.84 -7.07
N GLY A 137 -6.40 20.99 -6.09
CA GLY A 137 -7.38 21.29 -5.03
C GLY A 137 -8.82 20.95 -5.40
N ASN A 138 -9.03 20.18 -6.47
CA ASN A 138 -10.34 19.66 -6.84
C ASN A 138 -10.59 18.34 -6.12
N ASP A 139 -10.95 18.43 -4.83
CA ASP A 139 -11.25 17.27 -3.99
C ASP A 139 -12.65 16.76 -4.27
N GLN A 140 -12.76 15.58 -4.86
CA GLN A 140 -14.02 14.90 -5.13
C GLN A 140 -13.94 13.41 -4.79
N PRO A 141 -15.07 12.80 -4.38
CA PRO A 141 -15.08 11.36 -4.08
C PRO A 141 -14.97 10.53 -5.37
N TRP A 142 -14.37 9.36 -5.21
CA TRP A 142 -14.27 8.32 -6.23
C TRP A 142 -14.79 6.98 -5.71
N PRO A 143 -16.12 6.85 -5.47
CA PRO A 143 -16.71 5.58 -5.09
C PRO A 143 -16.58 4.56 -6.22
N LEU A 144 -16.78 3.27 -5.89
CA LEU A 144 -16.54 2.15 -6.80
C LEU A 144 -17.30 2.26 -8.13
N ASP A 145 -18.57 2.63 -8.10
CA ASP A 145 -19.41 2.80 -9.30
C ASP A 145 -18.81 3.83 -10.27
N LYS A 146 -18.39 4.97 -9.75
CA LYS A 146 -17.73 6.03 -10.54
C LYS A 146 -16.38 5.54 -11.09
N ALA A 147 -15.58 4.82 -10.29
CA ALA A 147 -14.33 4.24 -10.74
C ALA A 147 -14.56 3.20 -11.86
N ILE A 148 -15.54 2.31 -11.72
CA ILE A 148 -15.92 1.33 -12.75
C ILE A 148 -16.39 2.02 -14.02
N GLN A 149 -17.28 3.01 -13.93
CA GLN A 149 -17.73 3.78 -15.10
C GLN A 149 -16.55 4.42 -15.84
N ARG A 150 -15.61 4.99 -15.10
CA ARG A 150 -14.39 5.56 -15.68
C ARG A 150 -13.56 4.48 -16.38
N VAL A 151 -13.33 3.34 -15.73
CA VAL A 151 -12.52 2.23 -16.26
C VAL A 151 -13.11 1.67 -17.54
N LYS A 152 -14.44 1.53 -17.63
CA LYS A 152 -15.14 1.08 -18.86
C LYS A 152 -14.89 1.98 -20.09
N THR A 153 -14.47 3.22 -19.87
CA THR A 153 -14.09 4.14 -20.99
C THR A 153 -12.62 4.01 -21.39
N LEU A 154 -11.84 3.19 -20.68
CA LEU A 154 -10.41 3.06 -20.87
C LEU A 154 -10.06 1.71 -21.52
N LYS A 155 -8.93 1.65 -22.22
CA LYS A 155 -8.47 0.41 -22.85
C LYS A 155 -7.77 -0.48 -21.83
N PRO A 156 -8.20 -1.73 -21.62
CA PRO A 156 -7.44 -2.71 -20.82
C PRO A 156 -6.01 -2.89 -21.34
N LYS A 157 -5.10 -3.23 -20.45
CA LYS A 157 -3.68 -3.27 -20.76
C LYS A 157 -3.24 -4.58 -21.41
N PHE A 158 -3.85 -5.69 -21.00
CA PHE A 158 -3.56 -7.06 -21.46
C PHE A 158 -4.67 -8.00 -20.98
N LYS A 159 -4.68 -9.26 -21.43
CA LYS A 159 -5.64 -10.27 -20.98
C LYS A 159 -5.40 -10.64 -19.51
N PRO A 160 -6.46 -10.90 -18.70
CA PRO A 160 -6.29 -11.34 -17.31
C PRO A 160 -5.33 -12.53 -17.21
N GLY A 161 -4.40 -12.48 -16.27
CA GLY A 161 -3.41 -13.52 -16.04
C GLY A 161 -2.37 -13.70 -17.15
N GLN A 162 -2.26 -12.80 -18.10
CA GLN A 162 -1.26 -12.90 -19.17
C GLN A 162 0.15 -12.94 -18.60
N LYS A 163 0.88 -14.03 -18.90
CA LYS A 163 2.23 -14.29 -18.36
C LYS A 163 3.19 -13.11 -18.55
N GLY A 164 3.84 -12.73 -17.45
CA GLY A 164 4.83 -11.64 -17.45
C GLY A 164 4.25 -10.24 -17.64
N LYS A 165 2.93 -10.07 -17.55
CA LYS A 165 2.27 -8.78 -17.62
C LYS A 165 1.70 -8.38 -16.26
N ILE A 166 1.96 -7.14 -15.89
CA ILE A 166 1.44 -6.51 -14.68
C ILE A 166 1.05 -5.08 -14.98
N HIS A 167 -0.01 -4.61 -14.33
CA HIS A 167 -0.40 -3.22 -14.34
C HIS A 167 -0.98 -2.87 -12.97
N TYR A 168 -0.23 -2.08 -12.20
CA TYR A 168 -0.70 -1.57 -10.91
C TYR A 168 -1.97 -0.75 -11.13
N SER A 169 -3.03 -1.08 -10.39
CA SER A 169 -4.33 -0.44 -10.54
C SER A 169 -5.04 -0.36 -9.20
N ASP A 170 -5.33 0.87 -8.76
CA ASP A 170 -6.12 1.12 -7.56
C ASP A 170 -7.55 0.59 -7.73
N THR A 171 -8.06 0.53 -8.97
CA THR A 171 -9.36 -0.11 -9.29
C THR A 171 -9.43 -1.55 -8.79
N ASN A 172 -8.33 -2.31 -8.88
CA ASN A 172 -8.29 -3.69 -8.38
C ASN A 172 -8.61 -3.74 -6.89
N TYR A 173 -8.09 -2.82 -6.09
CA TYR A 173 -8.27 -2.82 -4.65
C TYR A 173 -9.61 -2.23 -4.20
N GLN A 174 -10.22 -1.32 -4.98
CA GLN A 174 -11.63 -0.98 -4.77
C GLN A 174 -12.54 -2.20 -4.99
N LEU A 175 -12.31 -2.97 -6.06
CA LEU A 175 -13.05 -4.22 -6.31
C LEU A 175 -12.84 -5.24 -5.18
N LEU A 176 -11.60 -5.43 -4.70
CA LEU A 176 -11.31 -6.32 -3.57
C LEU A 176 -12.01 -5.87 -2.29
N GLY A 177 -12.06 -4.56 -2.02
CA GLY A 177 -12.81 -4.01 -0.91
C GLY A 177 -14.30 -4.35 -0.98
N ALA A 178 -14.92 -4.16 -2.14
CA ALA A 178 -16.33 -4.48 -2.34
C ALA A 178 -16.61 -6.00 -2.27
N ILE A 179 -15.66 -6.85 -2.68
CA ILE A 179 -15.75 -8.32 -2.48
C ILE A 179 -15.73 -8.64 -0.99
N ILE A 180 -14.85 -8.02 -0.20
CA ILE A 180 -14.82 -8.20 1.25
C ILE A 180 -16.17 -7.78 1.86
N GLU A 181 -16.72 -6.63 1.48
CA GLU A 181 -18.02 -6.16 1.95
C GLU A 181 -19.15 -7.12 1.58
N LYS A 182 -19.13 -7.66 0.36
CA LYS A 182 -20.13 -8.65 -0.09
C LYS A 182 -20.07 -9.95 0.70
N VAL A 183 -18.86 -10.43 1.01
CA VAL A 183 -18.65 -11.69 1.77
C VAL A 183 -19.00 -11.52 3.23
N THR A 184 -18.64 -10.39 3.82
CA THR A 184 -18.85 -10.15 5.27
C THR A 184 -20.19 -9.51 5.61
N GLY A 185 -20.87 -8.90 4.64
CA GLY A 185 -22.08 -8.10 4.86
C GLY A 185 -21.85 -6.82 5.63
N LYS A 186 -20.58 -6.37 5.79
CA LYS A 186 -20.17 -5.19 6.56
C LYS A 186 -19.40 -4.22 5.69
N TRP A 187 -19.43 -2.92 6.04
CA TRP A 187 -18.54 -1.95 5.45
C TRP A 187 -17.07 -2.30 5.74
N ILE A 188 -16.18 -2.16 4.75
CA ILE A 188 -14.78 -2.58 4.87
C ILE A 188 -14.04 -1.93 6.04
N GLY A 189 -14.37 -0.69 6.40
CA GLY A 189 -13.79 -0.02 7.57
C GLY A 189 -14.15 -0.72 8.88
N ASP A 190 -15.39 -1.25 9.00
CA ASP A 190 -15.82 -2.05 10.15
C ASP A 190 -15.12 -3.42 10.15
N VAL A 191 -14.91 -4.01 8.97
CA VAL A 191 -14.13 -5.25 8.83
C VAL A 191 -12.70 -5.03 9.31
N PHE A 192 -12.02 -3.98 8.88
CA PHE A 192 -10.68 -3.66 9.38
C PHE A 192 -10.67 -3.44 10.90
N LYS A 193 -11.68 -2.76 11.44
CA LYS A 193 -11.80 -2.52 12.88
C LYS A 193 -11.93 -3.82 13.64
N GLU A 194 -12.82 -4.72 13.21
CA GLU A 194 -13.11 -5.99 13.89
C GLU A 194 -11.97 -7.00 13.76
N TYR A 195 -11.40 -7.15 12.54
CA TYR A 195 -10.41 -8.19 12.25
C TYR A 195 -8.98 -7.76 12.58
N ILE A 196 -8.69 -6.45 12.59
CA ILE A 196 -7.31 -5.96 12.75
C ILE A 196 -7.19 -4.94 13.88
N PHE A 197 -7.94 -3.81 13.85
CA PHE A 197 -7.64 -2.71 14.75
C PHE A 197 -7.91 -3.05 16.22
N GLN A 198 -9.08 -3.63 16.52
CA GLN A 198 -9.46 -4.00 17.87
C GLN A 198 -8.61 -5.14 18.44
N PRO A 199 -8.38 -6.29 17.75
CA PRO A 199 -7.55 -7.37 18.27
C PRO A 199 -6.11 -6.96 18.61
N PHE A 200 -5.56 -5.99 17.87
CA PHE A 200 -4.19 -5.49 18.11
C PHE A 200 -4.16 -4.17 18.88
N ASN A 201 -5.31 -3.72 19.42
CA ASN A 201 -5.43 -2.49 20.21
C ASN A 201 -4.87 -1.24 19.50
N LEU A 202 -5.10 -1.13 18.19
CA LEU A 202 -4.69 0.01 17.38
C LEU A 202 -5.72 1.14 17.57
N LYS A 203 -5.41 2.11 18.42
CA LYS A 203 -6.34 3.18 18.83
C LYS A 203 -6.27 4.40 17.91
N ASP A 204 -5.11 4.59 17.27
CA ASP A 204 -4.82 5.70 16.38
C ASP A 204 -4.89 5.29 14.90
N THR A 205 -5.33 4.03 14.63
CA THR A 205 -5.52 3.48 13.29
C THR A 205 -7.00 3.32 13.00
N TYR A 206 -7.46 3.90 11.90
CA TYR A 206 -8.87 3.85 11.51
C TYR A 206 -9.06 4.02 10.00
N ALA A 207 -10.20 3.53 9.49
CA ALA A 207 -10.66 3.82 8.15
C ALA A 207 -11.25 5.24 8.13
N TYR A 208 -10.68 6.12 7.31
CA TYR A 208 -11.11 7.52 7.23
C TYR A 208 -12.49 7.63 6.58
N GLN A 209 -13.43 8.26 7.25
CA GLN A 209 -14.82 8.40 6.80
C GLN A 209 -15.36 9.82 7.02
N ASP A 210 -15.04 10.43 8.16
CA ASP A 210 -15.49 11.79 8.47
C ASP A 210 -14.63 12.82 7.72
N ILE A 211 -15.23 13.47 6.73
CA ILE A 211 -14.55 14.51 5.93
C ILE A 211 -14.16 15.76 6.73
N ASN A 212 -14.71 15.91 7.95
CA ASN A 212 -14.37 17.01 8.86
C ASN A 212 -13.24 16.62 9.83
N ASP A 213 -12.79 15.37 9.83
CA ASP A 213 -11.63 14.97 10.62
C ASP A 213 -10.35 15.59 10.05
N THR A 214 -9.75 16.47 10.82
CA THR A 214 -8.50 17.17 10.50
C THR A 214 -7.30 16.63 11.29
N THR A 215 -7.46 15.52 12.00
CA THR A 215 -6.38 14.93 12.81
C THR A 215 -5.21 14.37 11.99
N PRO A 216 -5.41 13.79 10.78
CA PRO A 216 -4.28 13.41 9.96
C PRO A 216 -3.52 14.64 9.46
N VAL A 217 -2.18 14.62 9.58
CA VAL A 217 -1.35 15.68 9.01
C VAL A 217 -1.57 15.80 7.50
N PRO A 218 -1.52 17.02 6.94
CA PRO A 218 -1.69 17.22 5.51
C PRO A 218 -0.56 16.57 4.72
N MET A 219 -0.88 16.05 3.54
CA MET A 219 0.12 15.55 2.59
C MET A 219 0.73 16.70 1.79
N TYR A 220 1.94 16.50 1.27
CA TYR A 220 2.56 17.45 0.36
C TYR A 220 2.77 16.85 -1.02
N TYR A 221 2.53 17.65 -2.06
CA TYR A 221 2.98 17.34 -3.41
C TYR A 221 3.97 18.43 -3.85
N LYS A 222 5.26 18.10 -3.90
CA LYS A 222 6.35 19.08 -3.99
C LYS A 222 6.27 20.06 -2.81
N SER A 223 6.04 21.36 -3.06
CA SER A 223 5.89 22.39 -2.03
C SER A 223 4.43 22.70 -1.67
N ARG A 224 3.47 22.07 -2.34
CA ARG A 224 2.05 22.35 -2.12
C ARG A 224 1.46 21.41 -1.09
N GLU A 225 0.79 21.93 -0.09
CA GLU A 225 -0.04 21.16 0.84
C GLU A 225 -1.29 20.66 0.13
N ILE A 226 -1.64 19.38 0.35
CA ILE A 226 -2.83 18.74 -0.18
C ILE A 226 -3.68 18.25 0.98
N ARG A 227 -4.94 18.65 0.98
CA ARG A 227 -6.00 18.07 1.79
C ARG A 227 -7.09 17.58 0.86
N ALA A 228 -7.42 16.30 0.94
CA ALA A 228 -8.36 15.64 0.06
C ALA A 228 -9.33 14.75 0.85
N PRO A 229 -10.10 15.32 1.80
CA PRO A 229 -10.94 14.53 2.70
C PRO A 229 -12.03 13.73 1.96
N LYS A 230 -12.67 14.30 0.93
CA LYS A 230 -13.72 13.61 0.17
C LYS A 230 -13.13 12.42 -0.62
N TYR A 231 -11.97 12.63 -1.24
CA TYR A 231 -11.26 11.55 -1.94
C TYR A 231 -10.87 10.45 -0.96
N MET A 232 -10.16 10.79 0.13
CA MET A 232 -9.66 9.82 1.10
C MET A 232 -10.77 9.02 1.76
N ALA A 233 -11.92 9.62 2.07
CA ALA A 233 -13.09 8.93 2.62
C ALA A 233 -13.74 7.95 1.63
N SER A 234 -13.52 8.13 0.33
CA SER A 234 -14.13 7.29 -0.72
C SER A 234 -13.27 6.12 -1.18
N ILE A 235 -12.01 6.03 -0.72
CA ILE A 235 -11.03 5.06 -1.21
C ILE A 235 -10.53 4.11 -0.12
N THR A 236 -11.41 3.72 0.81
CA THR A 236 -11.04 2.98 2.04
C THR A 236 -10.19 1.76 1.77
N ALA A 237 -10.51 0.94 0.74
CA ALA A 237 -9.80 -0.30 0.45
C ALA A 237 -8.43 -0.10 -0.25
N GLU A 238 -8.25 0.98 -0.98
CA GLU A 238 -7.02 1.19 -1.74
C GLU A 238 -6.02 2.10 -1.06
N GLY A 239 -6.50 2.98 -0.11
CA GLY A 239 -5.62 3.97 0.49
C GLY A 239 -6.19 4.80 1.62
N GLY A 240 -7.43 4.56 2.08
CA GLY A 240 -8.15 5.41 3.02
C GLY A 240 -7.93 5.10 4.51
N ILE A 241 -6.89 4.38 4.90
CA ILE A 241 -6.53 4.18 6.31
C ILE A 241 -5.63 5.31 6.79
N VAL A 242 -5.91 5.79 8.00
CA VAL A 242 -5.07 6.68 8.81
C VAL A 242 -4.40 5.85 9.91
N SER A 243 -3.12 6.09 10.18
CA SER A 243 -2.38 5.40 11.24
C SER A 243 -1.22 6.27 11.74
N THR A 244 -0.53 5.79 12.79
CA THR A 244 0.78 6.27 13.24
C THR A 244 1.87 5.29 12.81
N ALA A 245 3.13 5.72 12.82
CA ALA A 245 4.25 4.83 12.51
C ALA A 245 4.35 3.66 13.51
N LYS A 246 4.03 3.91 14.79
CA LYS A 246 4.03 2.90 15.84
C LYS A 246 2.96 1.83 15.63
N GLU A 247 1.74 2.22 15.30
CA GLU A 247 0.66 1.24 15.10
C GLU A 247 0.77 0.50 13.76
N ALA A 248 1.26 1.17 12.72
CA ALA A 248 1.65 0.52 11.48
C ALA A 248 2.75 -0.53 11.70
N MET A 249 3.68 -0.32 12.67
CA MET A 249 4.69 -1.29 13.08
C MET A 249 4.05 -2.52 13.73
N VAL A 250 3.10 -2.33 14.65
CA VAL A 250 2.36 -3.44 15.27
C VAL A 250 1.69 -4.30 14.21
N PHE A 251 0.98 -3.66 13.27
CA PHE A 251 0.34 -4.37 12.15
C PHE A 251 1.38 -5.12 11.29
N LEU A 252 2.46 -4.46 10.90
CA LEU A 252 3.48 -5.05 10.02
C LEU A 252 4.13 -6.28 10.64
N LYS A 253 4.48 -6.22 11.94
CA LYS A 253 5.02 -7.37 12.68
C LYS A 253 4.00 -8.50 12.75
N ALA A 254 2.73 -8.20 13.05
CA ALA A 254 1.66 -9.19 13.08
C ALA A 254 1.46 -9.86 11.70
N PHE A 255 1.54 -9.10 10.60
CA PHE A 255 1.42 -9.59 9.24
C PHE A 255 2.52 -10.61 8.91
N PHE A 256 3.79 -10.26 9.11
CA PHE A 256 4.91 -11.15 8.77
C PHE A 256 5.13 -12.28 9.77
N ASN A 257 4.60 -12.18 10.99
CA ASN A 257 4.61 -13.27 11.96
C ASN A 257 3.44 -14.26 11.78
N GLY A 258 2.53 -14.01 10.81
CA GLY A 258 1.41 -14.90 10.54
C GLY A 258 0.31 -14.85 11.60
N CYS A 259 0.13 -13.68 12.27
CA CYS A 259 -0.91 -13.55 13.28
C CYS A 259 -2.34 -13.46 12.69
N PHE A 260 -2.45 -13.08 11.42
CA PHE A 260 -3.75 -12.96 10.71
C PHE A 260 -4.12 -14.21 9.91
N PHE A 261 -3.14 -15.01 9.51
CA PHE A 261 -3.34 -16.13 8.60
C PHE A 261 -2.20 -17.17 8.79
N PRO A 262 -2.37 -18.43 8.34
CA PRO A 262 -1.32 -19.42 8.43
C PRO A 262 -0.01 -18.92 7.80
N LYS A 263 1.11 -19.03 8.51
CA LYS A 263 2.42 -18.47 8.12
C LYS A 263 2.91 -18.97 6.77
N GLU A 264 2.48 -20.16 6.38
CA GLU A 264 2.77 -20.79 5.08
C GLU A 264 2.26 -19.94 3.91
N ALA A 265 1.19 -19.17 4.11
CA ALA A 265 0.64 -18.26 3.09
C ALA A 265 1.66 -17.17 2.67
N LEU A 266 2.60 -16.78 3.55
CA LEU A 266 3.67 -15.84 3.19
C LEU A 266 4.53 -16.37 2.02
N GLY A 267 4.72 -17.69 1.92
CA GLY A 267 5.41 -18.30 0.77
C GLY A 267 4.64 -18.12 -0.52
N GLU A 268 3.31 -18.21 -0.48
CA GLU A 268 2.43 -18.02 -1.63
C GLU A 268 2.46 -16.54 -2.10
N LEU A 269 2.43 -15.58 -1.18
CA LEU A 269 2.51 -14.15 -1.52
C LEU A 269 3.77 -13.81 -2.33
N LYS A 270 4.86 -14.55 -2.10
CA LYS A 270 6.18 -14.34 -2.71
C LYS A 270 6.45 -15.22 -3.94
N LYS A 271 5.56 -16.12 -4.30
CA LYS A 271 5.81 -17.17 -5.32
C LYS A 271 6.10 -16.59 -6.70
N ASN A 272 5.41 -15.50 -7.09
CA ASN A 272 5.52 -14.91 -8.41
C ASN A 272 5.77 -13.40 -8.27
N TRP A 273 6.95 -12.95 -8.69
CA TRP A 273 7.32 -11.55 -8.70
C TRP A 273 7.23 -10.97 -10.11
N ASN A 274 6.48 -9.90 -10.28
CA ASN A 274 6.39 -9.14 -11.51
C ASN A 274 6.96 -7.74 -11.29
N MET A 275 7.79 -7.26 -12.22
CA MET A 275 8.37 -5.92 -12.16
C MET A 275 7.34 -4.89 -12.59
N ILE A 276 7.07 -3.89 -11.72
CA ILE A 276 6.07 -2.85 -11.99
C ILE A 276 6.61 -1.78 -12.94
N TYR A 277 7.82 -1.29 -12.68
CA TYR A 277 8.45 -0.24 -13.49
C TYR A 277 9.87 -0.63 -13.88
N PHE A 278 10.26 -0.28 -15.11
CA PHE A 278 11.65 -0.41 -15.56
C PHE A 278 12.39 0.94 -15.38
N PRO A 279 13.62 0.96 -14.86
CA PRO A 279 14.53 -0.15 -14.52
C PRO A 279 14.26 -0.87 -13.19
N GLY A 280 13.02 -0.91 -12.72
CA GLY A 280 12.61 -1.71 -11.59
C GLY A 280 12.88 -1.04 -10.23
N GLN A 281 11.92 -0.24 -9.76
CA GLN A 281 11.99 0.26 -8.37
C GLN A 281 11.43 -0.77 -7.40
N PHE A 282 10.43 -1.55 -7.83
CA PHE A 282 9.83 -2.61 -7.05
C PHE A 282 9.16 -3.68 -7.91
N TYR A 283 8.99 -4.83 -7.28
CA TYR A 283 8.25 -5.97 -7.79
C TYR A 283 6.97 -6.14 -7.00
N PHE A 284 5.97 -6.70 -7.64
CA PHE A 284 4.68 -7.00 -7.03
C PHE A 284 4.44 -8.51 -7.03
N GLY A 285 4.09 -9.04 -5.86
CA GLY A 285 3.67 -10.42 -5.64
C GLY A 285 2.15 -10.52 -5.53
N LEU A 286 1.67 -11.43 -4.70
CA LEU A 286 0.25 -11.56 -4.41
C LEU A 286 -0.11 -10.66 -3.21
N GLY A 287 -0.53 -9.42 -3.48
CA GLY A 287 -0.91 -8.45 -2.45
C GLY A 287 0.25 -7.86 -1.62
N ILE A 288 1.48 -7.99 -2.09
CA ILE A 288 2.70 -7.52 -1.41
C ILE A 288 3.69 -6.95 -2.41
N GLU A 289 4.46 -5.96 -2.00
CA GLU A 289 5.58 -5.41 -2.76
C GLU A 289 6.93 -5.89 -2.25
N LYS A 290 7.90 -5.96 -3.16
CA LYS A 290 9.32 -6.15 -2.85
C LYS A 290 10.12 -5.00 -3.43
N LEU A 291 10.95 -4.37 -2.59
CA LEU A 291 11.87 -3.34 -3.05
C LEU A 291 12.95 -3.95 -3.96
N TRP A 292 13.28 -3.22 -5.01
CA TRP A 292 14.41 -3.56 -5.84
C TRP A 292 15.73 -3.21 -5.13
N THR A 293 16.55 -4.22 -4.87
CA THR A 293 17.84 -4.09 -4.20
C THR A 293 18.93 -4.68 -5.12
N PRO A 294 19.32 -3.96 -6.19
CA PRO A 294 20.24 -4.50 -7.18
C PRO A 294 21.63 -4.75 -6.58
N ARG A 295 22.17 -5.93 -6.85
CA ARG A 295 23.48 -6.37 -6.33
C ARG A 295 24.61 -5.43 -6.66
N ILE A 296 24.53 -4.72 -7.79
CA ILE A 296 25.52 -3.73 -8.20
C ILE A 296 25.72 -2.59 -7.18
N PHE A 297 24.69 -2.24 -6.41
CA PHE A 297 24.79 -1.22 -5.37
C PHE A 297 25.24 -1.76 -4.03
N SER A 298 25.41 -3.09 -3.90
CA SER A 298 25.90 -3.75 -2.70
C SER A 298 26.59 -5.07 -3.07
N PRO A 299 27.73 -5.03 -3.78
CA PRO A 299 28.37 -6.23 -4.34
C PRO A 299 28.94 -7.15 -3.25
N LEU A 300 29.46 -6.58 -2.17
CA LEU A 300 30.08 -7.34 -1.07
C LEU A 300 29.08 -7.86 -0.05
N LYS A 301 27.99 -7.13 0.19
CA LYS A 301 26.92 -7.49 1.10
C LYS A 301 25.57 -7.24 0.39
N PRO A 302 25.15 -8.15 -0.52
CA PRO A 302 23.89 -7.97 -1.22
C PRO A 302 22.75 -7.97 -0.21
N ILE A 303 21.79 -7.07 -0.41
CA ILE A 303 20.56 -7.02 0.37
C ILE A 303 19.57 -7.99 -0.25
N GLY A 304 19.03 -8.88 0.56
CA GLY A 304 18.01 -9.83 0.17
C GLY A 304 16.65 -9.18 -0.07
N GLU A 305 15.59 -9.85 0.36
CA GLU A 305 14.23 -9.35 0.21
C GLU A 305 13.96 -8.20 1.18
N VAL A 306 13.35 -7.12 0.71
CA VAL A 306 12.74 -6.07 1.53
C VAL A 306 11.29 -6.00 1.12
N LEU A 307 10.39 -6.51 1.96
CA LEU A 307 9.02 -6.86 1.66
C LEU A 307 8.06 -5.92 2.37
N GLY A 308 6.99 -5.50 1.72
CA GLY A 308 6.01 -4.60 2.34
C GLY A 308 5.22 -3.82 1.33
N PHE A 309 5.05 -2.51 1.57
CA PHE A 309 4.32 -1.64 0.67
C PHE A 309 4.73 -0.17 0.79
N TRP A 310 4.67 0.55 -0.34
CA TRP A 310 4.72 2.02 -0.40
C TRP A 310 3.32 2.62 -0.44
N GLY A 311 3.16 3.78 0.21
CA GLY A 311 1.98 4.63 0.07
C GLY A 311 2.28 5.89 -0.73
N GLN A 312 1.37 6.29 -1.61
CA GLN A 312 1.51 7.52 -2.40
C GLN A 312 1.60 8.80 -1.53
N SER A 313 1.10 8.76 -0.30
CA SER A 313 1.27 9.83 0.70
C SER A 313 2.72 10.02 1.16
N GLY A 314 3.61 9.11 0.80
CA GLY A 314 4.96 9.01 1.33
C GLY A 314 5.10 8.02 2.49
N ALA A 315 4.02 7.36 2.87
CA ALA A 315 4.03 6.30 3.87
C ALA A 315 4.77 5.06 3.38
N PHE A 316 5.34 4.31 4.31
CA PHE A 316 6.01 3.04 4.02
C PHE A 316 5.89 2.07 5.18
N ALA A 317 5.83 0.79 4.84
CA ALA A 317 5.86 -0.33 5.79
C ALA A 317 6.63 -1.48 5.13
N PHE A 318 7.83 -1.79 5.64
CA PHE A 318 8.72 -2.81 5.07
C PHE A 318 9.38 -3.67 6.12
N TYR A 319 9.64 -4.93 5.77
CA TYR A 319 10.34 -5.93 6.55
C TYR A 319 11.50 -6.50 5.75
N ASN A 320 12.66 -6.63 6.37
CA ASN A 320 13.80 -7.35 5.82
C ASN A 320 14.01 -8.65 6.60
N PRO A 321 13.70 -9.83 6.00
CA PRO A 321 13.83 -11.12 6.70
C PRO A 321 15.27 -11.49 7.08
N GLU A 322 16.27 -10.99 6.35
CA GLU A 322 17.67 -11.35 6.56
C GLU A 322 18.23 -10.73 7.84
N THR A 323 17.84 -9.49 8.14
CA THR A 323 18.28 -8.78 9.36
C THR A 323 17.22 -8.75 10.45
N ASP A 324 16.04 -9.31 10.18
CA ASP A 324 14.85 -9.27 11.03
C ASP A 324 14.45 -7.85 11.47
N LEU A 325 14.62 -6.88 10.55
CA LEU A 325 14.28 -5.47 10.78
C LEU A 325 12.99 -5.06 10.09
N TYR A 326 12.15 -4.35 10.83
CA TYR A 326 10.91 -3.76 10.39
C TYR A 326 11.05 -2.24 10.33
N PHE A 327 10.42 -1.63 9.32
CA PHE A 327 10.48 -0.20 9.02
C PHE A 327 9.08 0.31 8.72
N THR A 328 8.62 1.30 9.47
CA THR A 328 7.38 2.03 9.18
C THR A 328 7.60 3.53 9.30
N GLY A 329 6.74 4.30 8.67
CA GLY A 329 6.82 5.75 8.76
C GLY A 329 6.24 6.44 7.54
N THR A 330 6.57 7.72 7.44
CA THR A 330 6.18 8.55 6.30
C THR A 330 7.23 9.63 6.05
N ILE A 331 7.36 10.04 4.81
CA ILE A 331 8.08 11.26 4.42
C ILE A 331 7.10 12.38 4.08
N ASN A 332 5.81 12.14 4.26
CA ASN A 332 4.70 13.05 4.05
C ASN A 332 4.75 13.79 2.70
N GLN A 333 5.22 13.10 1.64
CA GLN A 333 5.42 13.66 0.31
C GLN A 333 4.86 12.73 -0.77
N ALA A 334 3.79 13.17 -1.44
CA ALA A 334 3.11 12.42 -2.50
C ALA A 334 3.84 12.45 -3.85
N SER A 335 4.85 13.28 -4.03
CA SER A 335 5.71 13.22 -5.23
C SER A 335 6.78 12.14 -5.07
N GLY A 336 7.11 11.40 -6.15
CA GLY A 336 8.02 10.25 -6.11
C GLY A 336 9.44 10.51 -5.59
N PHE A 337 9.83 11.77 -5.40
CA PHE A 337 11.14 12.13 -4.79
C PHE A 337 11.26 11.70 -3.33
N GLY A 338 10.15 11.62 -2.61
CA GLY A 338 10.16 11.27 -1.21
C GLY A 338 10.47 9.78 -0.98
N HIS A 339 9.90 8.88 -1.76
CA HIS A 339 10.17 7.45 -1.67
C HIS A 339 11.67 7.14 -1.76
N SER A 340 12.42 7.87 -2.59
CA SER A 340 13.89 7.74 -2.68
C SER A 340 14.60 8.07 -1.37
N ALA A 341 14.09 9.02 -0.57
CA ALA A 341 14.70 9.37 0.71
C ALA A 341 14.52 8.26 1.75
N ALA A 342 13.29 7.74 1.88
CA ALA A 342 13.00 6.63 2.77
C ALA A 342 13.72 5.34 2.33
N TYR A 343 13.75 5.02 1.04
CA TYR A 343 14.51 3.90 0.50
C TYR A 343 15.98 3.96 0.91
N LYS A 344 16.65 5.10 0.74
CA LYS A 344 18.05 5.27 1.11
C LYS A 344 18.28 5.09 2.61
N ALA A 345 17.35 5.52 3.46
CA ALA A 345 17.44 5.34 4.90
C ALA A 345 17.30 3.85 5.27
N ILE A 346 16.29 3.15 4.76
CA ILE A 346 16.06 1.72 4.97
C ILE A 346 17.30 0.91 4.56
N ILE A 347 17.78 1.09 3.33
CA ILE A 347 18.93 0.36 2.81
C ILE A 347 20.20 0.65 3.62
N LYS A 348 20.39 1.89 4.08
CA LYS A 348 21.52 2.25 4.92
C LYS A 348 21.47 1.54 6.27
N ILE A 349 20.28 1.46 6.89
CA ILE A 349 20.11 0.80 8.20
C ILE A 349 20.38 -0.71 8.05
N ILE A 350 19.78 -1.37 7.06
CA ILE A 350 20.01 -2.79 6.77
C ILE A 350 21.51 -3.10 6.58
N LYS A 351 22.24 -2.25 5.86
CA LYS A 351 23.70 -2.42 5.64
C LYS A 351 24.56 -2.22 6.90
N SER A 352 24.02 -1.65 7.95
CA SER A 352 24.75 -1.31 9.17
C SER A 352 24.64 -2.38 10.25
N VAL A 353 23.77 -3.38 10.04
CA VAL A 353 23.70 -4.67 10.76
C VAL A 353 24.71 -5.66 10.13
#